data_ce67bc294fc6975be43e24bf46a3936d
#
_entry.id   ce67bc294fc6975be43e24bf46a3936d
#
_cell.length_a   1.000
_cell.length_b   1.000
_cell.length_c   1.000
_cell.angle_alpha   90.00
_cell.angle_beta   90.00
_cell.angle_gamma   90.00
#
_symmetry.space_group_name_H-M   'P 1'
#
loop_
_entity.id
_entity.type
_entity.pdbx_description
1 polymer ?
#
loop_
_entity_poly.entity_id
_entity_poly.type
_entity_poly.pdbx_seq_one_letter_code
_entity_poly.pdbx_strand_id
1 'polypeptide(L)'
;METTLFDFQSFREAWINACLHNDWNNAIAPSVYMYDDRIEVVSYGGLPYSLSIEGFFAGTSVPVNKSLLTIFMAAKYAEQSGHGVPTIVDKYGRSAFSFADGMIKVTIPLEFEREEIINRVNKEKVKNNLTDNQKHVYEYMSSNIVGNLQEVADAVGLSLGGVKKICAKLQEYGLLERKGSKRDGMWVTR
;
A
#
# COMPACT_ATOMS: atom_id res chain seq x y z
N MET A 1 -0.84 2.70 12.67
CA MET A 1 -1.87 2.51 11.63
C MET A 1 -1.13 2.07 10.36
N GLU A 2 -1.26 0.82 9.97
CA GLU A 2 -0.70 0.34 8.70
C GLU A 2 -1.41 1.04 7.55
N THR A 3 -0.69 1.72 6.72
CA THR A 3 -1.25 2.38 5.53
C THR A 3 -0.90 1.53 4.33
N THR A 4 -1.91 0.98 3.68
CA THR A 4 -1.74 0.21 2.45
C THR A 4 -1.42 1.16 1.28
N LEU A 5 -0.42 0.81 0.47
CA LEU A 5 -0.03 1.62 -0.70
C LEU A 5 -1.04 1.50 -1.85
N PHE A 6 -1.84 0.46 -1.86
CA PHE A 6 -2.85 0.14 -2.88
C PHE A 6 -3.95 -0.72 -2.26
N ASP A 7 -5.08 -0.83 -2.93
CA ASP A 7 -6.16 -1.70 -2.49
C ASP A 7 -5.79 -3.18 -2.63
N PHE A 8 -5.43 -3.78 -1.51
CA PHE A 8 -4.99 -5.16 -1.45
C PHE A 8 -6.10 -6.14 -1.89
N GLN A 9 -7.37 -5.82 -1.66
CA GLN A 9 -8.47 -6.68 -2.08
C GLN A 9 -8.57 -6.74 -3.61
N SER A 10 -8.56 -5.59 -4.28
CA SER A 10 -8.57 -5.55 -5.76
C SER A 10 -7.34 -6.23 -6.35
N PHE A 11 -6.16 -6.04 -5.74
CA PHE A 11 -4.94 -6.72 -6.19
C PHE A 11 -5.06 -8.24 -6.04
N ARG A 12 -5.53 -8.73 -4.90
CA ARG A 12 -5.73 -10.16 -4.65
C ARG A 12 -6.68 -10.77 -5.66
N GLU A 13 -7.82 -10.12 -5.93
CA GLU A 13 -8.78 -10.57 -6.91
C GLU A 13 -8.20 -10.57 -8.34
N ALA A 14 -7.49 -9.52 -8.73
CA ALA A 14 -6.81 -9.45 -10.03
C ALA A 14 -5.79 -10.57 -10.18
N TRP A 15 -4.96 -10.82 -9.14
CA TRP A 15 -3.93 -11.85 -9.17
C TRP A 15 -4.49 -13.27 -9.23
N ILE A 16 -5.51 -13.57 -8.40
CA ILE A 16 -6.18 -14.87 -8.42
C ILE A 16 -6.83 -15.12 -9.79
N ASN A 17 -7.55 -14.14 -10.32
CA ASN A 17 -8.14 -14.23 -11.66
C ASN A 17 -7.08 -14.42 -12.74
N ALA A 18 -5.97 -13.68 -12.67
CA ALA A 18 -4.87 -13.86 -13.59
C ALA A 18 -4.33 -15.28 -13.57
N CYS A 19 -4.12 -15.88 -12.40
CA CYS A 19 -3.66 -17.27 -12.28
C CYS A 19 -4.67 -18.29 -12.83
N LEU A 20 -5.97 -18.11 -12.54
CA LEU A 20 -7.03 -19.06 -12.92
C LEU A 20 -7.37 -19.03 -14.42
N HIS A 21 -7.21 -17.86 -15.04
CA HIS A 21 -7.60 -17.63 -16.45
C HIS A 21 -6.41 -17.54 -17.39
N ASN A 22 -5.17 -17.64 -16.88
CA ASN A 22 -3.97 -17.69 -17.72
C ASN A 22 -3.97 -18.89 -18.67
N ASP A 23 -3.53 -18.70 -19.89
CA ASP A 23 -3.24 -19.82 -20.80
C ASP A 23 -1.87 -20.43 -20.46
N TRP A 24 -1.89 -21.44 -19.61
CA TRP A 24 -0.69 -22.15 -19.19
C TRP A 24 -0.05 -23.03 -20.28
N ASN A 25 -0.71 -23.22 -21.42
CA ASN A 25 -0.15 -23.98 -22.54
C ASN A 25 1.03 -23.26 -23.18
N ASN A 26 1.06 -21.92 -23.11
CA ASN A 26 2.14 -21.11 -23.64
C ASN A 26 3.38 -21.07 -22.73
N ALA A 27 3.35 -21.74 -21.58
CA ALA A 27 4.39 -21.74 -20.57
C ALA A 27 4.82 -20.33 -20.08
N ILE A 28 3.94 -19.33 -20.26
CA ILE A 28 4.11 -17.95 -19.77
C ILE A 28 3.28 -17.79 -18.51
N ALA A 29 3.90 -17.45 -17.41
CA ALA A 29 3.21 -17.19 -16.15
C ALA A 29 2.56 -15.80 -16.15
N PRO A 30 1.42 -15.62 -15.42
CA PRO A 30 0.91 -14.29 -15.16
C PRO A 30 1.98 -13.43 -14.46
N SER A 31 1.93 -12.13 -14.69
CA SER A 31 2.98 -11.21 -14.25
C SER A 31 2.40 -10.02 -13.49
N VAL A 32 3.19 -9.51 -12.57
CA VAL A 32 2.89 -8.27 -11.84
C VAL A 32 3.98 -7.25 -12.14
N TYR A 33 3.58 -6.08 -12.59
CA TYR A 33 4.47 -4.95 -12.83
C TYR A 33 4.12 -3.83 -11.86
N MET A 34 5.11 -3.32 -11.15
CA MET A 34 4.94 -2.19 -10.25
C MET A 34 5.57 -0.95 -10.86
N TYR A 35 4.78 0.09 -11.01
CA TYR A 35 5.18 1.41 -11.48
C TYR A 35 5.13 2.42 -10.33
N ASP A 36 5.52 3.65 -10.61
CA ASP A 36 5.51 4.73 -9.61
C ASP A 36 4.11 5.16 -9.16
N ASP A 37 3.10 4.90 -9.99
CA ASP A 37 1.71 5.36 -9.82
C ASP A 37 0.68 4.23 -9.79
N ARG A 38 1.07 3.00 -10.14
CA ARG A 38 0.15 1.88 -10.28
C ARG A 38 0.82 0.51 -10.20
N ILE A 39 0.00 -0.50 -10.01
CA ILE A 39 0.34 -1.91 -10.22
C ILE A 39 -0.44 -2.42 -11.43
N GLU A 40 0.22 -3.16 -12.31
CA GLU A 40 -0.42 -3.87 -13.40
C GLU A 40 -0.30 -5.39 -13.18
N VAL A 41 -1.43 -6.08 -13.26
CA VAL A 41 -1.51 -7.55 -13.23
C VAL A 41 -1.88 -8.00 -14.63
N VAL A 42 -1.07 -8.88 -15.21
CA VAL A 42 -1.23 -9.33 -16.60
C VAL A 42 -1.40 -10.84 -16.63
N SER A 43 -2.43 -11.32 -17.34
CA SER A 43 -2.62 -12.71 -17.71
C SER A 43 -2.63 -12.87 -19.23
N TYR A 44 -2.20 -14.03 -19.70
CA TYR A 44 -2.11 -14.39 -21.11
C TYR A 44 -3.25 -15.34 -21.48
N GLY A 45 -3.74 -15.26 -22.73
CA GLY A 45 -4.81 -16.11 -23.24
C GLY A 45 -6.12 -15.38 -23.60
N GLY A 46 -6.26 -14.11 -23.15
CA GLY A 46 -7.44 -13.29 -23.46
C GLY A 46 -8.76 -13.84 -22.88
N LEU A 47 -9.89 -13.32 -23.35
CA LEU A 47 -11.20 -13.82 -22.97
C LEU A 47 -11.51 -15.13 -23.72
N PRO A 48 -12.06 -16.17 -23.03
CA PRO A 48 -12.58 -17.35 -23.70
C PRO A 48 -13.64 -16.99 -24.73
N TYR A 49 -13.69 -17.69 -25.86
CA TYR A 49 -14.71 -17.48 -26.92
C TYR A 49 -16.16 -17.58 -26.41
N SER A 50 -16.39 -18.34 -25.33
CA SER A 50 -17.68 -18.51 -24.69
C SER A 50 -18.09 -17.39 -23.76
N LEU A 51 -17.23 -16.38 -23.53
CA LEU A 51 -17.46 -15.32 -22.58
C LEU A 51 -17.45 -13.94 -23.28
N SER A 52 -18.58 -13.25 -23.25
CA SER A 52 -18.66 -11.87 -23.72
C SER A 52 -17.99 -10.89 -22.74
N ILE A 53 -17.62 -9.71 -23.22
CA ILE A 53 -17.09 -8.62 -22.39
C ILE A 53 -18.10 -8.23 -21.29
N GLU A 54 -19.38 -8.16 -21.62
CA GLU A 54 -20.45 -7.88 -20.66
C GLU A 54 -20.54 -8.96 -19.58
N GLY A 55 -20.48 -10.24 -19.98
CA GLY A 55 -20.44 -11.37 -19.06
C GLY A 55 -19.23 -11.33 -18.13
N PHE A 56 -18.07 -10.98 -18.67
CA PHE A 56 -16.85 -10.78 -17.86
C PHE A 56 -17.05 -9.72 -16.79
N PHE A 57 -17.54 -8.54 -17.16
CA PHE A 57 -17.80 -7.46 -16.19
C PHE A 57 -18.95 -7.76 -15.23
N ALA A 58 -19.88 -8.62 -15.61
CA ALA A 58 -20.94 -9.12 -14.72
C ALA A 58 -20.43 -10.18 -13.72
N GLY A 59 -19.15 -10.57 -13.79
CA GLY A 59 -18.56 -11.56 -12.89
C GLY A 59 -18.75 -13.01 -13.34
N THR A 60 -19.19 -13.25 -14.59
CA THR A 60 -19.23 -14.62 -15.14
C THR A 60 -17.81 -15.17 -15.23
N SER A 61 -17.55 -16.26 -14.53
CA SER A 61 -16.25 -16.92 -14.50
C SER A 61 -16.26 -18.21 -15.33
N VAL A 62 -15.31 -18.30 -16.25
CA VAL A 62 -15.04 -19.52 -17.03
C VAL A 62 -13.56 -19.88 -16.81
N PRO A 63 -13.23 -20.58 -15.70
CA PRO A 63 -11.84 -20.87 -15.37
C PRO A 63 -11.23 -21.83 -16.38
N VAL A 64 -10.08 -21.46 -16.90
CA VAL A 64 -9.31 -22.28 -17.86
C VAL A 64 -8.65 -23.45 -17.13
N ASN A 65 -8.18 -23.23 -15.91
CA ASN A 65 -7.51 -24.25 -15.10
C ASN A 65 -8.38 -24.70 -13.91
N LYS A 66 -9.20 -25.73 -14.13
CA LYS A 66 -10.09 -26.28 -13.10
C LYS A 66 -9.35 -26.89 -11.92
N SER A 67 -8.19 -27.51 -12.15
CA SER A 67 -7.39 -28.11 -11.08
C SER A 67 -6.84 -27.03 -10.15
N LEU A 68 -6.34 -25.94 -10.71
CA LEU A 68 -5.86 -24.80 -9.92
C LEU A 68 -7.01 -24.13 -9.15
N LEU A 69 -8.19 -24.00 -9.76
CA LEU A 69 -9.38 -23.51 -9.06
C LEU A 69 -9.70 -24.36 -7.84
N THR A 70 -9.68 -25.69 -7.97
CA THR A 70 -9.94 -26.60 -6.85
C THR A 70 -8.95 -26.39 -5.70
N ILE A 71 -7.66 -26.19 -6.01
CA ILE A 71 -6.61 -25.90 -5.02
C ILE A 71 -6.87 -24.55 -4.33
N PHE A 72 -7.19 -23.52 -5.10
CA PHE A 72 -7.43 -22.18 -4.55
C PHE A 72 -8.69 -22.15 -3.67
N MET A 73 -9.74 -22.88 -4.04
CA MET A 73 -10.95 -23.04 -3.22
C MET A 73 -10.64 -23.79 -1.90
N ALA A 74 -9.90 -24.90 -1.97
CA ALA A 74 -9.50 -25.66 -0.79
C ALA A 74 -8.63 -24.81 0.16
N ALA A 75 -7.78 -23.95 -0.37
CA ALA A 75 -6.95 -23.01 0.37
C ALA A 75 -7.70 -21.72 0.80
N LYS A 76 -8.98 -21.57 0.47
CA LYS A 76 -9.81 -20.38 0.73
C LYS A 76 -9.28 -19.09 0.08
N TYR A 77 -8.55 -19.20 -1.01
CA TYR A 77 -8.09 -18.04 -1.79
C TYR A 77 -9.09 -17.61 -2.86
N ALA A 78 -9.92 -18.53 -3.38
CA ALA A 78 -10.96 -18.24 -4.36
C ALA A 78 -12.32 -18.73 -3.86
N GLU A 79 -13.36 -18.02 -4.29
CA GLU A 79 -14.77 -18.41 -4.12
C GLU A 79 -15.45 -18.40 -5.48
N GLN A 80 -16.44 -19.28 -5.66
CA GLN A 80 -17.24 -19.30 -6.91
C GLN A 80 -18.34 -18.22 -6.93
N SER A 81 -18.12 -17.12 -6.24
CA SER A 81 -19.17 -16.08 -6.07
C SER A 81 -19.29 -15.12 -7.25
N GLY A 82 -18.34 -15.11 -8.19
CA GLY A 82 -18.32 -14.17 -9.31
C GLY A 82 -18.10 -12.70 -8.93
N HIS A 83 -17.64 -12.43 -7.72
CA HIS A 83 -17.51 -11.06 -7.21
C HIS A 83 -16.15 -10.39 -7.52
N GLY A 84 -15.15 -11.14 -7.99
CA GLY A 84 -13.79 -10.61 -8.18
C GLY A 84 -13.70 -9.44 -9.16
N VAL A 85 -14.18 -9.64 -10.40
CA VAL A 85 -14.20 -8.58 -11.43
C VAL A 85 -15.12 -7.41 -11.01
N PRO A 86 -16.38 -7.66 -10.56
CA PRO A 86 -17.23 -6.59 -10.06
C PRO A 86 -16.59 -5.75 -8.96
N THR A 87 -15.89 -6.34 -7.98
CA THR A 87 -15.20 -5.61 -6.92
C THR A 87 -14.20 -4.59 -7.47
N ILE A 88 -13.42 -4.97 -8.47
CA ILE A 88 -12.46 -4.08 -9.13
C ILE A 88 -13.18 -2.99 -9.93
N VAL A 89 -14.25 -3.36 -10.65
CA VAL A 89 -15.04 -2.42 -11.45
C VAL A 89 -15.76 -1.39 -10.58
N ASP A 90 -16.29 -1.79 -9.44
CA ASP A 90 -16.97 -0.88 -8.49
C ASP A 90 -16.00 0.18 -7.95
N LYS A 91 -14.74 -0.19 -7.74
CA LYS A 91 -13.74 0.72 -7.20
C LYS A 91 -13.05 1.57 -8.27
N TYR A 92 -12.68 0.99 -9.40
CA TYR A 92 -11.82 1.64 -10.41
C TYR A 92 -12.46 1.80 -11.79
N GLY A 93 -13.69 1.31 -11.95
CA GLY A 93 -14.38 1.31 -13.24
C GLY A 93 -13.86 0.25 -14.21
N ARG A 94 -14.57 0.11 -15.33
CA ARG A 94 -14.19 -0.83 -16.40
C ARG A 94 -12.85 -0.47 -17.06
N SER A 95 -12.46 0.80 -17.01
CA SER A 95 -11.17 1.28 -17.54
C SER A 95 -9.94 0.70 -16.85
N ALA A 96 -10.11 0.11 -15.65
CA ALA A 96 -9.05 -0.66 -15.00
C ALA A 96 -8.62 -1.91 -15.79
N PHE A 97 -9.47 -2.38 -16.71
CA PHE A 97 -9.20 -3.56 -17.53
C PHE A 97 -8.84 -3.16 -18.96
N SER A 98 -7.82 -3.80 -19.50
CA SER A 98 -7.41 -3.67 -20.89
C SER A 98 -7.29 -5.06 -21.52
N PHE A 99 -7.84 -5.21 -22.72
CA PHE A 99 -7.85 -6.43 -23.51
C PHE A 99 -7.12 -6.16 -24.81
N ALA A 100 -5.92 -6.66 -24.96
CA ALA A 100 -5.10 -6.48 -26.16
C ALA A 100 -4.15 -7.66 -26.38
N ASP A 101 -3.89 -8.00 -27.61
CA ASP A 101 -2.87 -8.98 -28.01
C ASP A 101 -2.95 -10.34 -27.30
N GLY A 102 -4.17 -10.81 -27.02
CA GLY A 102 -4.37 -12.05 -26.27
C GLY A 102 -4.05 -11.97 -24.80
N MET A 103 -3.97 -10.76 -24.24
CA MET A 103 -3.70 -10.51 -22.82
C MET A 103 -4.89 -9.79 -22.15
N ILE A 104 -5.06 -10.04 -20.87
CA ILE A 104 -5.91 -9.24 -20.00
C ILE A 104 -5.00 -8.57 -18.98
N LYS A 105 -5.05 -7.24 -18.93
CA LYS A 105 -4.31 -6.43 -17.98
C LYS A 105 -5.28 -5.72 -17.05
N VAL A 106 -5.00 -5.80 -15.75
CA VAL A 106 -5.70 -5.07 -14.71
C VAL A 106 -4.76 -4.03 -14.13
N THR A 107 -5.19 -2.78 -14.13
CA THR A 107 -4.44 -1.63 -13.59
C THR A 107 -5.06 -1.20 -12.27
N ILE A 108 -4.27 -1.22 -11.21
CA ILE A 108 -4.66 -0.79 -9.86
C ILE A 108 -3.81 0.43 -9.49
N PRO A 109 -4.40 1.62 -9.38
CA PRO A 109 -3.67 2.83 -8.97
C PRO A 109 -3.08 2.69 -7.57
N LEU A 110 -1.93 3.32 -7.34
CA LEU A 110 -1.44 3.55 -5.99
C LEU A 110 -2.28 4.64 -5.31
N GLU A 111 -2.56 4.46 -4.02
CA GLU A 111 -3.40 5.40 -3.24
C GLU A 111 -2.62 6.62 -2.76
N PHE A 112 -1.30 6.68 -3.06
CA PHE A 112 -0.41 7.75 -2.64
C PHE A 112 0.43 8.24 -3.81
N GLU A 113 0.70 9.55 -3.82
CA GLU A 113 1.70 10.12 -4.72
C GLU A 113 3.10 9.59 -4.38
N ARG A 114 3.94 9.43 -5.41
CA ARG A 114 5.33 8.94 -5.28
C ARG A 114 6.13 9.68 -4.22
N GLU A 115 5.98 10.99 -4.14
CA GLU A 115 6.67 11.82 -3.14
C GLU A 115 6.27 11.46 -1.70
N GLU A 116 5.01 11.16 -1.45
CA GLU A 116 4.55 10.73 -0.13
C GLU A 116 5.14 9.38 0.27
N ILE A 117 5.24 8.43 -0.68
CA ILE A 117 5.85 7.11 -0.44
C ILE A 117 7.33 7.27 -0.13
N ILE A 118 8.07 8.05 -0.94
CA ILE A 118 9.50 8.30 -0.73
C ILE A 118 9.72 8.99 0.63
N ASN A 119 8.90 9.98 0.97
CA ASN A 119 8.99 10.67 2.24
C ASN A 119 8.71 9.75 3.44
N ARG A 120 7.77 8.82 3.33
CA ARG A 120 7.50 7.80 4.37
C ARG A 120 8.66 6.84 4.53
N VAL A 121 9.15 6.26 3.44
CA VAL A 121 10.29 5.33 3.47
C VAL A 121 11.54 6.00 4.03
N ASN A 122 11.81 7.26 3.67
CA ASN A 122 12.94 8.01 4.19
C ASN A 122 12.77 8.29 5.69
N LYS A 123 11.57 8.67 6.16
CA LYS A 123 11.29 8.86 7.58
C LYS A 123 11.47 7.57 8.39
N GLU A 124 10.99 6.45 7.89
CA GLU A 124 11.19 5.13 8.53
C GLU A 124 12.68 4.79 8.65
N LYS A 125 13.45 4.97 7.59
CA LYS A 125 14.91 4.77 7.62
C LYS A 125 15.59 5.66 8.64
N VAL A 126 15.19 6.93 8.72
CA VAL A 126 15.71 7.88 9.69
C VAL A 126 15.34 7.47 11.11
N LYS A 127 14.09 7.07 11.37
CA LYS A 127 13.65 6.58 12.69
C LYS A 127 14.49 5.39 13.17
N ASN A 128 14.77 4.45 12.27
CA ASN A 128 15.57 3.27 12.58
C ASN A 128 17.04 3.60 12.92
N ASN A 129 17.56 4.73 12.43
CA ASN A 129 18.93 5.19 12.65
C ASN A 129 19.08 6.26 13.73
N LEU A 130 18.03 6.57 14.49
CA LEU A 130 18.11 7.48 15.62
C LEU A 130 18.99 6.91 16.74
N THR A 131 19.77 7.75 17.40
CA THR A 131 20.47 7.38 18.63
C THR A 131 19.48 7.12 19.76
N ASP A 132 19.89 6.40 20.81
CA ASP A 132 19.01 6.07 21.95
C ASP A 132 18.38 7.31 22.57
N ASN A 133 19.17 8.38 22.80
CA ASN A 133 18.64 9.63 23.33
C ASN A 133 17.64 10.31 22.36
N GLN A 134 17.85 10.21 21.06
CA GLN A 134 16.91 10.74 20.06
C GLN A 134 15.62 9.92 20.04
N LYS A 135 15.71 8.58 20.18
CA LYS A 135 14.55 7.69 20.28
C LYS A 135 13.72 8.02 21.52
N HIS A 136 14.34 8.10 22.69
CA HIS A 136 13.64 8.41 23.94
C HIS A 136 12.90 9.76 23.85
N VAL A 137 13.55 10.81 23.33
CA VAL A 137 12.90 12.12 23.15
C VAL A 137 11.74 12.01 22.14
N TYR A 138 11.93 11.33 21.00
CA TYR A 138 10.91 11.17 19.97
C TYR A 138 9.70 10.37 20.50
N GLU A 139 9.92 9.26 21.20
CA GLU A 139 8.87 8.40 21.78
C GLU A 139 8.06 9.16 22.85
N TYR A 140 8.74 9.88 23.73
CA TYR A 140 8.07 10.71 24.71
C TYR A 140 7.15 11.76 24.05
N MET A 141 7.67 12.48 23.04
CA MET A 141 6.92 13.51 22.33
C MET A 141 5.81 12.92 21.44
N SER A 142 5.92 11.67 21.02
CA SER A 142 4.86 10.97 20.24
C SER A 142 3.70 10.55 21.12
N SER A 143 3.94 10.29 22.39
CA SER A 143 2.94 9.81 23.35
C SER A 143 2.31 10.93 24.18
N ASN A 144 2.87 12.14 24.14
CA ASN A 144 2.46 13.25 24.98
C ASN A 144 2.28 14.55 24.18
N ILE A 145 1.35 15.40 24.63
CA ILE A 145 1.21 16.75 24.10
C ILE A 145 2.25 17.63 24.80
N VAL A 146 3.25 18.10 24.05
CA VAL A 146 4.38 18.83 24.59
C VAL A 146 4.34 20.29 24.18
N GLY A 147 4.16 21.16 25.16
CA GLY A 147 4.30 22.63 25.02
C GLY A 147 5.67 23.15 25.46
N ASN A 148 6.30 22.47 26.44
CA ASN A 148 7.54 22.91 27.08
C ASN A 148 8.61 21.81 27.01
N LEU A 149 9.79 22.15 26.49
CA LEU A 149 10.91 21.22 26.39
C LEU A 149 11.59 20.91 27.74
N GLN A 150 11.32 21.66 28.79
CA GLN A 150 11.81 21.33 30.16
C GLN A 150 11.12 20.05 30.65
N GLU A 151 9.82 19.89 30.42
CA GLU A 151 9.08 18.68 30.76
C GLU A 151 9.67 17.43 30.08
N VAL A 152 10.06 17.56 28.81
CA VAL A 152 10.73 16.48 28.09
C VAL A 152 12.08 16.17 28.71
N ALA A 153 12.88 17.20 29.03
CA ALA A 153 14.21 17.06 29.62
C ALA A 153 14.14 16.30 30.95
N ASP A 154 13.20 16.68 31.80
CA ASP A 154 13.00 16.07 33.12
C ASP A 154 12.52 14.61 32.99
N ALA A 155 11.62 14.34 32.03
CA ALA A 155 11.08 13.00 31.82
C ALA A 155 12.08 12.01 31.22
N VAL A 156 12.95 12.47 30.30
CA VAL A 156 13.94 11.58 29.64
C VAL A 156 15.30 11.59 30.32
N GLY A 157 15.48 12.38 31.38
CA GLY A 157 16.74 12.47 32.15
C GLY A 157 17.88 13.16 31.38
N LEU A 158 17.57 14.11 30.50
CA LEU A 158 18.54 14.85 29.71
C LEU A 158 18.55 16.35 30.10
N SER A 159 19.64 17.04 29.78
CA SER A 159 19.66 18.50 29.96
C SER A 159 18.76 19.20 28.94
N LEU A 160 18.16 20.34 29.31
CA LEU A 160 17.34 21.14 28.38
C LEU A 160 18.11 21.50 27.10
N GLY A 161 19.40 21.80 27.21
CA GLY A 161 20.27 22.08 26.07
C GLY A 161 20.43 20.86 25.15
N GLY A 162 20.51 19.66 25.71
CA GLY A 162 20.55 18.40 24.99
C GLY A 162 19.24 18.15 24.23
N VAL A 163 18.10 18.30 24.91
CA VAL A 163 16.78 18.14 24.29
C VAL A 163 16.56 19.15 23.16
N LYS A 164 16.93 20.41 23.33
CA LYS A 164 16.86 21.43 22.27
C LYS A 164 17.65 21.03 21.02
N LYS A 165 18.87 20.50 21.17
CA LYS A 165 19.70 20.02 20.07
C LYS A 165 19.03 18.80 19.36
N ILE A 166 18.48 17.87 20.14
CA ILE A 166 17.78 16.70 19.61
C ILE A 166 16.53 17.14 18.83
N CYS A 167 15.71 18.03 19.40
CA CYS A 167 14.52 18.55 18.71
C CYS A 167 14.88 19.25 17.39
N ALA A 168 15.95 20.06 17.36
CA ALA A 168 16.41 20.68 16.12
C ALA A 168 16.80 19.61 15.06
N LYS A 169 17.46 18.53 15.49
CA LYS A 169 17.83 17.44 14.59
C LYS A 169 16.62 16.63 14.10
N LEU A 170 15.66 16.36 14.98
CA LEU A 170 14.41 15.71 14.60
C LEU A 170 13.56 16.57 13.64
N GLN A 171 13.61 17.90 13.78
CA GLN A 171 13.00 18.83 12.83
C GLN A 171 13.69 18.78 11.46
N GLU A 172 15.03 18.78 11.43
CA GLU A 172 15.82 18.62 10.20
C GLU A 172 15.47 17.31 9.48
N TYR A 173 15.19 16.26 10.22
CA TYR A 173 14.76 14.97 9.69
C TYR A 173 13.26 14.93 9.29
N GLY A 174 12.51 16.00 9.54
CA GLY A 174 11.08 16.06 9.27
C GLY A 174 10.22 15.12 10.15
N LEU A 175 10.79 14.67 11.29
CA LEU A 175 10.10 13.82 12.27
C LEU A 175 9.38 14.62 13.35
N LEU A 176 9.70 15.89 13.51
CA LEU A 176 9.13 16.77 14.52
C LEU A 176 8.83 18.15 13.91
N GLU A 177 7.70 18.71 14.29
CA GLU A 177 7.29 20.06 13.89
C GLU A 177 6.76 20.83 15.10
N ARG A 178 6.99 22.13 15.12
CA ARG A 178 6.36 23.01 16.10
C ARG A 178 5.20 23.73 15.46
N LYS A 179 3.97 23.50 15.91
CA LYS A 179 2.77 24.18 15.47
C LYS A 179 2.35 25.26 16.46
N GLY A 180 1.99 26.43 15.96
CA GLY A 180 1.52 27.58 16.76
C GLY A 180 2.57 28.66 16.95
N SER A 181 2.27 29.61 17.84
CA SER A 181 3.13 30.77 18.13
C SER A 181 4.35 30.38 18.99
N LYS A 182 5.31 31.34 19.14
CA LYS A 182 6.43 31.15 20.07
C LYS A 182 5.97 30.94 21.52
N ARG A 183 4.80 31.45 21.89
CA ARG A 183 4.30 31.46 23.26
C ARG A 183 3.41 30.26 23.57
N ASP A 184 2.54 29.85 22.60
CA ASP A 184 1.53 28.80 22.78
C ASP A 184 1.69 27.66 21.78
N GLY A 185 2.91 27.50 21.20
CA GLY A 185 3.19 26.46 20.22
C GLY A 185 3.41 25.10 20.86
N MET A 186 2.83 24.06 20.24
CA MET A 186 3.00 22.66 20.62
C MET A 186 3.93 21.93 19.64
N TRP A 187 4.60 20.92 20.15
CA TRP A 187 5.40 20.02 19.35
C TRP A 187 4.56 18.84 18.86
N VAL A 188 4.66 18.55 17.58
CA VAL A 188 3.90 17.50 16.91
C VAL A 188 4.87 16.58 16.17
N THR A 189 4.78 15.28 16.43
CA THR A 189 5.51 14.25 15.69
C THR A 189 4.80 13.96 14.36
N ARG A 190 5.61 13.62 13.33
CA ARG A 190 5.15 13.34 11.98
C ARG A 190 5.53 11.93 11.52
#